data_246059e59f9379615a7502184a1dea6c
#
_entry.id   246059e59f9379615a7502184a1dea6c
#
_cell.length_a   1.000
_cell.length_b   1.000
_cell.length_c   1.000
_cell.angle_alpha   90.00
_cell.angle_beta   90.00
_cell.angle_gamma   90.00
#
_symmetry.space_group_name_H-M   'P 1'
#
loop_
_entity.id
_entity.type
_entity.pdbx_description
1 polymer ?
#
loop_
_entity_poly.entity_id
_entity_poly.type
_entity_poly.pdbx_seq_one_letter_code
_entity_poly.pdbx_strand_id
1 'polypeptide(L)'
;MAERRFFDTNVLVYAHGADEPQKKKTARKLLATHLSEQTAVFSTQVLQEYFVAATRLGLPAEVVQQHVATYAQANVVQVTTELILAAIDLHRLHKLSFWDALIVRSARSAGCSVVFSEDMKHGQSYEGVLIENPFSR
;
A
#
# COMPACT_ATOMS: atom_id res chain seq x y z
N MET A 1 3.14 8.64 -20.16
CA MET A 1 2.69 8.98 -18.79
C MET A 1 3.27 7.98 -17.81
N ALA A 2 3.69 8.48 -16.65
CA ALA A 2 4.23 7.60 -15.61
C ALA A 2 3.12 6.73 -15.01
N GLU A 3 3.41 5.46 -14.81
CA GLU A 3 2.46 4.52 -14.24
C GLU A 3 2.36 4.68 -12.72
N ARG A 4 1.13 4.62 -12.23
CA ARG A 4 0.85 4.69 -10.80
C ARG A 4 1.14 3.37 -10.12
N ARG A 5 1.67 3.47 -8.89
CA ARG A 5 2.01 2.34 -8.04
C ARG A 5 1.29 2.46 -6.71
N PHE A 6 0.61 1.41 -6.32
CA PHE A 6 -0.07 1.35 -5.02
C PHE A 6 0.88 0.75 -3.98
N PHE A 7 0.94 1.36 -2.81
CA PHE A 7 1.81 0.91 -1.72
C PHE A 7 0.97 0.28 -0.61
N ASP A 8 1.18 -1.00 -0.36
CA ASP A 8 0.56 -1.68 0.76
C ASP A 8 1.24 -1.27 2.08
N THR A 9 0.57 -1.50 3.18
CA THR A 9 0.96 -1.07 4.52
C THR A 9 2.38 -1.48 4.91
N ASN A 10 2.77 -2.73 4.61
CA ASN A 10 4.08 -3.25 5.00
C ASN A 10 5.24 -2.43 4.43
N VAL A 11 5.09 -1.86 3.25
CA VAL A 11 6.14 -1.02 2.65
C VAL A 11 6.36 0.24 3.49
N LEU A 12 5.29 0.87 3.96
CA LEU A 12 5.39 2.04 4.83
C LEU A 12 6.02 1.67 6.18
N VAL A 13 5.63 0.53 6.73
CA VAL A 13 6.18 0.05 8.00
C VAL A 13 7.69 -0.15 7.89
N TYR A 14 8.17 -0.81 6.83
CA TYR A 14 9.62 -0.99 6.64
C TYR A 14 10.35 0.33 6.44
N ALA A 15 9.72 1.30 5.78
CA ALA A 15 10.34 2.60 5.54
C ALA A 15 10.68 3.36 6.84
N HIS A 16 9.97 3.09 7.91
CA HIS A 16 10.12 3.78 9.19
C HIS A 16 10.58 2.89 10.34
N GLY A 17 10.65 1.57 10.13
CA GLY A 17 11.10 0.63 11.14
C GLY A 17 12.61 0.55 11.24
N ALA A 18 13.13 -0.04 12.32
CA ALA A 18 14.56 -0.17 12.56
C ALA A 18 15.09 -1.59 12.40
N ASP A 19 14.20 -2.59 12.37
CA ASP A 19 14.58 -3.98 12.51
C ASP A 19 15.08 -4.63 11.22
N GLU A 20 14.75 -4.07 10.06
CA GLU A 20 15.07 -4.63 8.74
C GLU A 20 15.77 -3.58 7.88
N PRO A 21 17.10 -3.36 8.05
CA PRO A 21 17.80 -2.27 7.36
C PRO A 21 17.74 -2.35 5.83
N GLN A 22 17.84 -3.55 5.27
CA GLN A 22 17.81 -3.70 3.81
C GLN A 22 16.40 -3.41 3.24
N LYS A 23 15.38 -3.89 3.91
CA LYS A 23 13.99 -3.61 3.51
C LYS A 23 13.67 -2.13 3.67
N LYS A 24 14.18 -1.51 4.73
CA LYS A 24 14.04 -0.05 4.95
C LYS A 24 14.63 0.73 3.78
N LYS A 25 15.82 0.36 3.35
CA LYS A 25 16.49 1.01 2.23
C LYS A 25 15.67 0.88 0.94
N THR A 26 15.20 -0.32 0.64
CA THR A 26 14.37 -0.58 -0.55
C THR A 26 13.06 0.19 -0.48
N ALA A 27 12.36 0.14 0.65
CA ALA A 27 11.09 0.84 0.82
C ALA A 27 11.24 2.35 0.66
N ARG A 28 12.26 2.93 1.29
CA ARG A 28 12.52 4.38 1.19
C ARG A 28 12.85 4.81 -0.23
N LYS A 29 13.61 4.02 -0.96
CA LYS A 29 13.97 4.33 -2.34
C LYS A 29 12.71 4.34 -3.22
N LEU A 30 11.86 3.33 -3.09
CA LEU A 30 10.61 3.25 -3.85
C LEU A 30 9.67 4.40 -3.53
N LEU A 31 9.50 4.69 -2.25
CA LEU A 31 8.64 5.80 -1.83
C LEU A 31 9.16 7.13 -2.34
N ALA A 32 10.47 7.38 -2.21
CA ALA A 32 11.06 8.64 -2.68
C ALA A 32 10.86 8.81 -4.18
N THR A 33 11.08 7.75 -4.96
CA THR A 33 10.90 7.79 -6.41
C THR A 33 9.46 8.13 -6.78
N HIS A 34 8.51 7.38 -6.25
CA HIS A 34 7.11 7.53 -6.66
C HIS A 34 6.44 8.76 -6.07
N LEU A 35 6.85 9.21 -4.88
CA LEU A 35 6.37 10.48 -4.34
C LEU A 35 6.88 11.65 -5.18
N SER A 36 8.16 11.63 -5.56
CA SER A 36 8.76 12.65 -6.42
C SER A 36 8.08 12.70 -7.79
N GLU A 37 7.77 11.55 -8.37
CA GLU A 37 7.12 11.45 -9.68
C GLU A 37 5.61 11.61 -9.61
N GLN A 38 5.04 11.75 -8.41
CA GLN A 38 3.59 11.86 -8.17
C GLN A 38 2.83 10.62 -8.64
N THR A 39 3.47 9.46 -8.59
CA THR A 39 2.89 8.17 -8.99
C THR A 39 2.55 7.28 -7.79
N ALA A 40 2.93 7.68 -6.57
CA ALA A 40 2.58 6.91 -5.37
C ALA A 40 1.09 7.05 -5.06
N VAL A 41 0.44 5.92 -4.77
CA VAL A 41 -0.97 5.87 -4.39
C VAL A 41 -1.08 5.07 -3.09
N PHE A 42 -1.86 5.60 -2.17
CA PHE A 42 -2.22 4.95 -0.91
C PHE A 42 -3.75 4.88 -0.82
N SER A 43 -4.26 4.24 0.21
CA SER A 43 -5.70 4.30 0.53
C SER A 43 -5.89 4.66 1.99
N THR A 44 -7.10 5.06 2.35
CA THR A 44 -7.43 5.29 3.76
C THR A 44 -7.23 4.04 4.60
N GLN A 45 -7.48 2.85 4.05
CA GLN A 45 -7.16 1.57 4.72
C GLN A 45 -5.68 1.49 5.08
N VAL A 46 -4.80 1.76 4.10
CA VAL A 46 -3.34 1.67 4.30
C VAL A 46 -2.88 2.67 5.36
N LEU A 47 -3.40 3.89 5.33
CA LEU A 47 -3.02 4.91 6.33
C LEU A 47 -3.46 4.50 7.73
N GLN A 48 -4.65 3.92 7.87
CA GLN A 48 -5.16 3.42 9.15
C GLN A 48 -4.31 2.27 9.67
N GLU A 49 -4.05 1.28 8.82
CA GLU A 49 -3.23 0.13 9.18
C GLU A 49 -1.80 0.53 9.54
N TYR A 50 -1.24 1.48 8.81
CA TYR A 50 0.10 1.98 9.10
C TYR A 50 0.17 2.60 10.49
N PHE A 51 -0.80 3.43 10.87
CA PHE A 51 -0.83 4.03 12.20
C PHE A 51 -0.81 2.95 13.30
N VAL A 52 -1.67 1.96 13.16
CA VAL A 52 -1.76 0.87 14.14
C VAL A 52 -0.46 0.07 14.21
N ALA A 53 0.08 -0.33 13.05
CA ALA A 53 1.29 -1.14 12.99
C ALA A 53 2.51 -0.40 13.53
N ALA A 54 2.70 0.86 13.14
CA ALA A 54 3.87 1.66 13.54
C ALA A 54 3.86 1.95 15.04
N THR A 55 2.70 2.27 15.61
CA THR A 55 2.60 2.50 17.06
C THR A 55 2.81 1.22 17.86
N ARG A 56 2.38 0.06 17.35
CA ARG A 56 2.68 -1.23 17.96
C ARG A 56 4.18 -1.54 18.00
N LEU A 57 4.92 -1.06 17.02
CA LEU A 57 6.38 -1.20 16.98
C LEU A 57 7.10 -0.22 17.90
N GLY A 58 6.37 0.66 18.57
CA GLY A 58 6.93 1.58 19.56
C GLY A 58 7.19 2.98 19.06
N LEU A 59 6.82 3.31 17.82
CA LEU A 59 6.97 4.69 17.36
C LEU A 59 5.94 5.58 18.06
N PRO A 60 6.33 6.81 18.49
CA PRO A 60 5.39 7.72 19.14
C PRO A 60 4.22 8.09 18.22
N ALA A 61 3.02 8.15 18.80
CA ALA A 61 1.81 8.43 18.01
C ALA A 61 1.88 9.75 17.26
N GLU A 62 2.45 10.80 17.86
CA GLU A 62 2.60 12.09 17.20
C GLU A 62 3.55 12.06 16.01
N VAL A 63 4.57 11.21 16.06
CA VAL A 63 5.50 11.01 14.93
C VAL A 63 4.78 10.27 13.81
N VAL A 64 4.04 9.22 14.13
CA VAL A 64 3.28 8.45 13.14
C VAL A 64 2.20 9.30 12.51
N GLN A 65 1.54 10.17 13.29
CA GLN A 65 0.56 11.12 12.76
C GLN A 65 1.17 12.02 11.69
N GLN A 66 2.40 12.49 11.91
CA GLN A 66 3.12 13.31 10.91
C GLN A 66 3.42 12.51 9.65
N HIS A 67 3.78 11.24 9.78
CA HIS A 67 3.98 10.36 8.62
C HIS A 67 2.68 10.23 7.82
N VAL A 68 1.58 9.97 8.50
CA VAL A 68 0.26 9.84 7.85
C VAL A 68 -0.10 11.14 7.13
N ALA A 69 0.10 12.29 7.78
CA ALA A 69 -0.18 13.59 7.17
C ALA A 69 0.65 13.82 5.91
N THR A 70 1.90 13.39 5.91
CA THR A 70 2.78 13.49 4.74
C THR A 70 2.26 12.62 3.59
N TYR A 71 1.96 11.35 3.85
CA TYR A 71 1.45 10.45 2.83
C TYR A 71 0.07 10.87 2.33
N ALA A 72 -0.74 11.50 3.20
CA ALA A 72 -2.07 11.98 2.84
C ALA A 72 -2.03 13.11 1.80
N GLN A 73 -0.88 13.74 1.58
CA GLN A 73 -0.72 14.77 0.55
C GLN A 73 -0.54 14.17 -0.86
N ALA A 74 -0.28 12.88 -0.95
CA ALA A 74 -0.16 12.18 -2.22
C ALA A 74 -1.55 11.75 -2.73
N ASN A 75 -1.59 10.79 -3.65
CA ASN A 75 -2.84 10.23 -4.16
C ASN A 75 -3.39 9.24 -3.14
N VAL A 76 -4.52 9.56 -2.52
CA VAL A 76 -5.14 8.68 -1.52
C VAL A 76 -6.54 8.28 -1.97
N VAL A 77 -6.76 6.96 -2.10
CA VAL A 77 -8.07 6.40 -2.43
C VAL A 77 -8.91 6.37 -1.15
N GLN A 78 -10.07 7.01 -1.21
CA GLN A 78 -11.03 6.93 -0.11
C GLN A 78 -11.83 5.64 -0.23
N VAL A 79 -11.87 4.85 0.85
CA VAL A 79 -12.63 3.60 0.84
C VAL A 79 -14.11 3.93 1.01
N THR A 80 -14.84 3.83 -0.09
CA THR A 80 -16.28 4.09 -0.15
C THR A 80 -17.06 2.78 -0.02
N THR A 81 -18.37 2.88 0.17
CA THR A 81 -19.25 1.71 0.19
C THR A 81 -19.18 0.94 -1.13
N GLU A 82 -19.16 1.66 -2.27
CA GLU A 82 -19.04 1.02 -3.59
C GLU A 82 -17.73 0.22 -3.70
N LEU A 83 -16.65 0.77 -3.17
CA LEU A 83 -15.36 0.09 -3.20
C LEU A 83 -15.36 -1.16 -2.32
N ILE A 84 -16.01 -1.09 -1.16
CA ILE A 84 -16.17 -2.24 -0.27
C ILE A 84 -16.95 -3.36 -0.98
N LEU A 85 -18.06 -3.02 -1.62
CA LEU A 85 -18.86 -4.00 -2.36
C LEU A 85 -18.06 -4.62 -3.51
N ALA A 86 -17.29 -3.82 -4.23
CA ALA A 86 -16.42 -4.31 -5.30
C ALA A 86 -15.34 -5.26 -4.75
N ALA A 87 -14.79 -4.96 -3.57
CA ALA A 87 -13.81 -5.83 -2.93
C ALA A 87 -14.44 -7.16 -2.50
N ILE A 88 -15.67 -7.15 -2.04
CA ILE A 88 -16.41 -8.38 -1.69
C ILE A 88 -16.59 -9.24 -2.95
N ASP A 89 -16.94 -8.64 -4.08
CA ASP A 89 -17.06 -9.37 -5.35
C ASP A 89 -15.73 -10.04 -5.73
N LEU A 90 -14.62 -9.31 -5.63
CA LEU A 90 -13.32 -9.85 -5.94
C LEU A 90 -12.94 -10.99 -4.99
N HIS A 91 -13.22 -10.82 -3.70
CA HIS A 91 -13.00 -11.87 -2.71
C HIS A 91 -13.79 -13.14 -3.04
N ARG A 92 -15.04 -13.00 -3.50
CA ARG A 92 -15.88 -14.16 -3.86
C ARG A 92 -15.40 -14.86 -5.12
N LEU A 93 -14.82 -14.13 -6.07
CA LEU A 93 -14.35 -14.68 -7.34
C LEU A 93 -12.95 -15.30 -7.25
N HIS A 94 -12.13 -14.77 -6.36
CA HIS A 94 -10.75 -15.21 -6.19
C HIS A 94 -10.51 -15.55 -4.73
N LYS A 95 -9.51 -16.39 -4.45
CA LYS A 95 -9.21 -16.80 -3.07
C LYS A 95 -8.32 -15.78 -2.39
N LEU A 96 -8.77 -14.51 -2.39
CA LEU A 96 -8.12 -13.44 -1.66
C LEU A 96 -8.89 -13.17 -0.38
N SER A 97 -8.16 -12.77 0.69
CA SER A 97 -8.83 -12.21 1.86
C SER A 97 -9.58 -10.93 1.43
N PHE A 98 -10.61 -10.57 2.21
CA PHE A 98 -11.32 -9.31 1.95
C PHE A 98 -10.34 -8.12 1.93
N TRP A 99 -9.42 -8.08 2.91
CA TRP A 99 -8.47 -6.95 3.03
C TRP A 99 -7.55 -6.85 1.83
N ASP A 100 -7.06 -7.99 1.31
CA ASP A 100 -6.25 -8.01 0.10
C ASP A 100 -7.06 -7.64 -1.13
N ALA A 101 -8.31 -8.10 -1.21
CA ALA A 101 -9.22 -7.72 -2.29
C ALA A 101 -9.48 -6.21 -2.29
N LEU A 102 -9.60 -5.61 -1.10
CA LEU A 102 -9.78 -4.16 -0.97
C LEU A 102 -8.55 -3.39 -1.45
N ILE A 103 -7.35 -3.89 -1.16
CA ILE A 103 -6.11 -3.31 -1.69
C ILE A 103 -6.12 -3.33 -3.23
N VAL A 104 -6.42 -4.48 -3.82
CA VAL A 104 -6.44 -4.62 -5.30
C VAL A 104 -7.47 -3.68 -5.93
N ARG A 105 -8.68 -3.65 -5.39
CA ARG A 105 -9.74 -2.79 -5.94
C ARG A 105 -9.44 -1.31 -5.74
N SER A 106 -8.81 -0.94 -4.62
CA SER A 106 -8.36 0.44 -4.40
C SER A 106 -7.31 0.84 -5.43
N ALA A 107 -6.33 -0.03 -5.67
CA ALA A 107 -5.29 0.21 -6.67
C ALA A 107 -5.89 0.36 -8.06
N ARG A 108 -6.81 -0.53 -8.43
CA ARG A 108 -7.48 -0.48 -9.72
C ARG A 108 -8.28 0.81 -9.90
N SER A 109 -9.00 1.25 -8.88
CA SER A 109 -9.82 2.46 -8.96
C SER A 109 -8.99 3.71 -9.22
N ALA A 110 -7.73 3.71 -8.79
CA ALA A 110 -6.80 4.82 -8.98
C ALA A 110 -5.96 4.68 -10.27
N GLY A 111 -6.20 3.64 -11.06
CA GLY A 111 -5.46 3.42 -12.30
C GLY A 111 -4.05 2.86 -12.08
N CYS A 112 -3.80 2.20 -10.95
CA CYS A 112 -2.51 1.58 -10.69
C CYS A 112 -2.35 0.29 -11.45
N SER A 113 -1.18 0.09 -12.05
CA SER A 113 -0.82 -1.16 -12.73
C SER A 113 -0.16 -2.17 -11.79
N VAL A 114 0.39 -1.70 -10.67
CA VAL A 114 1.17 -2.53 -9.73
C VAL A 114 0.78 -2.17 -8.29
N VAL A 115 0.69 -3.20 -7.44
CA VAL A 115 0.65 -3.07 -5.98
C VAL A 115 1.98 -3.59 -5.44
N PHE A 116 2.70 -2.76 -4.69
CA PHE A 116 3.86 -3.20 -3.92
C PHE A 116 3.39 -3.77 -2.60
N SER A 117 3.60 -5.06 -2.38
CA SER A 117 3.17 -5.76 -1.17
C SER A 117 4.09 -6.95 -0.89
N GLU A 118 4.48 -7.13 0.37
CA GLU A 118 5.20 -8.32 0.80
C GLU A 118 4.25 -9.46 1.14
N ASP A 119 3.05 -9.14 1.58
CA ASP A 119 2.10 -10.12 2.12
C ASP A 119 1.31 -10.86 1.04
N MET A 120 1.14 -10.23 -0.12
CA MET A 120 0.41 -10.83 -1.23
C MET A 120 1.37 -11.59 -2.15
N LYS A 121 0.82 -12.53 -2.92
CA LYS A 121 1.64 -13.42 -3.74
C LYS A 121 2.30 -12.69 -4.91
N HIS A 122 3.62 -12.62 -4.90
CA HIS A 122 4.43 -11.97 -5.95
C HIS A 122 4.15 -12.60 -7.32
N GLY A 123 3.95 -11.75 -8.32
CA GLY A 123 3.74 -12.17 -9.71
C GLY A 123 2.30 -12.48 -10.07
N GLN A 124 1.38 -12.55 -9.09
CA GLN A 124 -0.04 -12.72 -9.37
C GLN A 124 -0.63 -11.42 -9.91
N SER A 125 -1.59 -11.55 -10.81
CA SER A 125 -2.33 -10.44 -11.37
C SER A 125 -3.82 -10.62 -11.13
N TYR A 126 -4.47 -9.56 -10.68
CA TYR A 126 -5.91 -9.55 -10.43
C TYR A 126 -6.53 -8.37 -11.16
N GLU A 127 -7.39 -8.63 -12.13
CA GLU A 127 -8.10 -7.59 -12.88
C GLU A 127 -7.16 -6.52 -13.47
N GLY A 128 -6.00 -6.96 -13.95
CA GLY A 128 -5.02 -6.04 -14.55
C GLY A 128 -4.04 -5.40 -13.58
N VAL A 129 -4.14 -5.71 -12.28
CA VAL A 129 -3.23 -5.20 -11.25
C VAL A 129 -2.22 -6.29 -10.89
N LEU A 130 -0.95 -6.02 -11.12
CA LEU A 130 0.15 -6.94 -10.82
C LEU A 130 0.62 -6.76 -9.38
N ILE A 131 0.79 -7.85 -8.66
CA ILE A 131 1.38 -7.82 -7.32
C ILE A 131 2.89 -7.99 -7.45
N GLU A 132 3.63 -7.06 -6.88
CA GLU A 132 5.08 -7.10 -6.86
C GLU A 132 5.57 -6.99 -5.41
N ASN A 133 6.35 -7.99 -4.96
CA ASN A 133 7.04 -7.92 -3.69
C ASN A 133 8.38 -7.23 -3.91
N PRO A 134 8.55 -5.96 -3.47
CA PRO A 134 9.79 -5.24 -3.76
C PRO A 134 10.98 -5.76 -2.95
N PHE A 135 10.73 -6.61 -1.96
CA PHE A 135 11.76 -7.19 -1.10
C PHE A 135 12.17 -8.60 -1.55
N SER A 136 11.48 -9.15 -2.53
CA SER A 136 11.80 -10.44 -3.12
C SER A 136 13.01 -10.32 -4.05
N ARG A 137 13.80 -11.36 -4.08
CA ARG A 137 14.96 -11.46 -4.97
C ARG A 137 14.68 -12.38 -6.13
#